data_2922582a4e96ec22fbe9d4799713da07
#
_entry.id   2922582a4e96ec22fbe9d4799713da07
#
_cell.length_a   1.000
_cell.length_b   1.000
_cell.length_c   1.000
_cell.angle_alpha   90.00
_cell.angle_beta   90.00
_cell.angle_gamma   90.00
#
_symmetry.space_group_name_H-M   'P 1'
#
loop_
_entity.id
_entity.type
_entity.pdbx_description
1 polymer ?
#
loop_
_entity_poly.entity_id
_entity_poly.type
_entity_poly.pdbx_seq_one_letter_code
_entity_poly.pdbx_strand_id
1 'polypeptide(L)'
;MNPRIETGGLAGESKSACLSQIGDAFAPWVAQWCRIASGEDAPRARVAAGLSYPLIAKPDIGWCGYGVRRVDSDADLAGYAACVPEGGAFILQRLIAAPNEAGLLYVRQPGAPSGKLTAITLRHTPFVIGDGTRSIAILVGGEPRLHAHAATYAASMGRTEYLRIPAEGEKVFLTTIASLRIGARYEDVSARITPRLFARIDAIAGSMGDFHYGRFDVRFDSLQALLDGDFSIIEVNGAGSEAIQFWDPALTIGAAFRGVFAKQCQIFELGSAMRRAGHRPTGAIALARAWLRQQSLLRRYPGSN
;
A
#
# COMPACT_ATOMS: atom_id res chain seq x y z
N MET A 1 16.59 10.81 2.00
CA MET A 1 16.39 10.31 0.62
C MET A 1 15.22 11.02 -0.07
N ASN A 2 14.15 11.30 0.60
CA ASN A 2 13.00 12.03 0.07
C ASN A 2 12.77 13.25 0.95
N PRO A 3 13.42 14.40 0.68
CA PRO A 3 13.42 15.55 1.58
C PRO A 3 12.03 16.14 1.85
N ARG A 4 11.08 15.92 0.93
CA ARG A 4 9.70 16.40 1.03
C ARG A 4 8.76 15.43 1.77
N ILE A 5 9.27 14.28 2.22
CA ILE A 5 8.53 13.29 3.02
C ILE A 5 9.08 13.30 4.45
N GLU A 6 8.20 13.31 5.45
CA GLU A 6 8.61 13.26 6.86
C GLU A 6 9.54 12.07 7.09
N THR A 7 10.69 12.30 7.73
CA THR A 7 11.77 11.30 7.93
C THR A 7 12.28 10.61 6.65
N GLY A 8 12.00 11.18 5.47
CA GLY A 8 12.26 10.54 4.18
C GLY A 8 11.34 9.34 3.89
N GLY A 9 10.31 9.12 4.70
CA GLY A 9 9.42 7.96 4.63
C GLY A 9 9.86 6.76 5.47
N LEU A 10 10.74 6.94 6.48
CA LEU A 10 11.12 5.86 7.41
C LEU A 10 10.06 5.63 8.49
N ALA A 11 9.44 6.69 9.00
CA ALA A 11 8.40 6.65 10.01
C ALA A 11 7.55 7.92 9.95
N GLY A 12 6.30 7.85 10.38
CA GLY A 12 5.40 9.01 10.42
C GLY A 12 4.91 9.48 9.04
N GLU A 13 5.17 8.72 7.99
CA GLU A 13 4.81 9.07 6.62
C GLU A 13 3.30 9.25 6.46
N SER A 14 2.90 10.45 6.00
CA SER A 14 1.52 10.78 5.67
C SER A 14 1.21 10.42 4.23
N LYS A 15 0.18 9.60 4.01
CA LYS A 15 -0.28 9.19 2.68
C LYS A 15 -0.74 10.38 1.85
N SER A 16 -1.49 11.29 2.48
CA SER A 16 -1.97 12.50 1.82
C SER A 16 -0.79 13.39 1.39
N ALA A 17 0.21 13.56 2.25
CA ALA A 17 1.40 14.35 1.93
C ALA A 17 2.23 13.73 0.80
N CYS A 18 2.27 12.40 0.68
CA CYS A 18 2.95 11.74 -0.44
C CYS A 18 2.15 11.86 -1.74
N LEU A 19 0.85 11.57 -1.71
CA LEU A 19 -0.01 11.64 -2.89
C LEU A 19 -0.12 13.06 -3.45
N SER A 20 -0.17 14.08 -2.59
CA SER A 20 -0.23 15.50 -3.00
C SER A 20 1.04 16.01 -3.69
N GLN A 21 2.15 15.26 -3.65
CA GLN A 21 3.36 15.63 -4.38
C GLN A 21 3.32 15.25 -5.86
N ILE A 22 2.40 14.33 -6.24
CA ILE A 22 2.21 13.96 -7.65
C ILE A 22 1.61 15.16 -8.39
N GLY A 23 2.25 15.57 -9.48
CA GLY A 23 1.80 16.73 -10.26
C GLY A 23 0.41 16.50 -10.87
N ASP A 24 -0.37 17.56 -11.00
CA ASP A 24 -1.77 17.55 -11.46
C ASP A 24 -1.96 16.86 -12.82
N ALA A 25 -0.98 16.98 -13.72
CA ALA A 25 -0.99 16.30 -15.01
C ALA A 25 -1.11 14.77 -14.90
N PHE A 26 -0.76 14.20 -13.75
CA PHE A 26 -0.81 12.77 -13.47
C PHE A 26 -2.01 12.36 -12.59
N ALA A 27 -2.92 13.29 -12.26
CA ALA A 27 -4.14 12.98 -11.52
C ALA A 27 -4.96 11.80 -12.08
N PRO A 28 -5.04 11.57 -13.42
CA PRO A 28 -5.74 10.40 -13.97
C PRO A 28 -5.17 9.04 -13.52
N TRP A 29 -3.89 8.99 -13.12
CA TRP A 29 -3.25 7.77 -12.59
C TRP A 29 -3.33 7.62 -11.08
N VAL A 30 -3.96 8.57 -10.37
CA VAL A 30 -4.11 8.54 -8.91
C VAL A 30 -5.56 8.26 -8.56
N ALA A 31 -5.83 7.26 -7.75
CA ALA A 31 -7.17 7.05 -7.20
C ALA A 31 -7.61 8.32 -6.45
N GLN A 32 -8.71 8.93 -6.85
CA GLN A 32 -9.24 10.16 -6.25
C GLN A 32 -9.38 10.01 -4.74
N TRP A 33 -8.98 11.03 -3.99
CA TRP A 33 -8.95 11.00 -2.54
C TRP A 33 -9.17 12.36 -1.90
N CYS A 34 -9.56 12.36 -0.63
CA CYS A 34 -9.47 13.53 0.25
C CYS A 34 -8.92 13.14 1.61
N ARG A 35 -8.34 14.10 2.33
CA ARG A 35 -7.90 13.96 3.72
C ARG A 35 -8.98 14.52 4.63
N ILE A 36 -9.29 13.79 5.70
CA ILE A 36 -10.28 14.17 6.71
C ILE A 36 -9.59 14.12 8.07
N ALA A 37 -9.62 15.23 8.80
CA ALA A 37 -9.07 15.29 10.16
C ALA A 37 -10.05 14.72 11.19
N SER A 38 -9.53 14.33 12.35
CA SER A 38 -10.37 13.95 13.49
C SER A 38 -11.29 15.11 13.89
N GLY A 39 -12.57 14.81 14.06
CA GLY A 39 -13.62 15.80 14.41
C GLY A 39 -14.18 16.58 13.21
N GLU A 40 -13.68 16.37 12.00
CA GLU A 40 -14.23 16.96 10.78
C GLU A 40 -15.48 16.20 10.33
N ASP A 41 -16.44 16.93 9.71
CA ASP A 41 -17.66 16.34 9.13
C ASP A 41 -17.28 15.52 7.88
N ALA A 42 -17.11 14.23 8.07
CA ALA A 42 -16.62 13.33 7.04
C ALA A 42 -17.60 13.16 5.85
N PRO A 43 -18.93 13.01 6.03
CA PRO A 43 -19.90 13.03 4.93
C PRO A 43 -19.83 14.30 4.09
N ARG A 44 -19.73 15.46 4.73
CA ARG A 44 -19.62 16.75 4.03
C ARG A 44 -18.31 16.85 3.24
N ALA A 45 -17.18 16.44 3.84
CA ALA A 45 -15.87 16.43 3.17
C ALA A 45 -15.88 15.49 1.95
N ARG A 46 -16.52 14.32 2.05
CA ARG A 46 -16.74 13.39 0.94
C ARG A 46 -17.46 14.04 -0.24
N VAL A 47 -18.59 14.71 0.05
CA VAL A 47 -19.38 15.39 -0.98
C VAL A 47 -18.58 16.51 -1.66
N ALA A 48 -17.89 17.33 -0.86
CA ALA A 48 -17.03 18.41 -1.37
C ALA A 48 -15.89 17.90 -2.26
N ALA A 49 -15.38 16.69 -1.98
CA ALA A 49 -14.36 16.03 -2.80
C ALA A 49 -14.93 15.29 -4.02
N GLY A 50 -16.24 15.25 -4.23
CA GLY A 50 -16.87 14.55 -5.34
C GLY A 50 -16.72 13.02 -5.28
N LEU A 51 -16.55 12.45 -4.08
CA LEU A 51 -16.36 11.02 -3.88
C LEU A 51 -17.71 10.30 -3.71
N SER A 52 -17.89 9.19 -4.44
CA SER A 52 -19.09 8.33 -4.39
C SER A 52 -18.77 6.94 -3.88
N TYR A 53 -19.67 6.37 -3.09
CA TYR A 53 -19.51 4.99 -2.57
C TYR A 53 -19.52 3.92 -3.69
N PRO A 54 -18.82 2.78 -3.50
CA PRO A 54 -18.01 2.41 -2.31
C PRO A 54 -16.64 3.10 -2.28
N LEU A 55 -16.14 3.36 -1.07
CA LEU A 55 -14.87 4.04 -0.84
C LEU A 55 -13.97 3.22 0.09
N ILE A 56 -12.69 3.60 0.15
CA ILE A 56 -11.72 3.09 1.12
C ILE A 56 -11.37 4.20 2.12
N ALA A 57 -11.61 3.96 3.39
CA ALA A 57 -11.10 4.77 4.50
C ALA A 57 -9.82 4.12 5.05
N LYS A 58 -8.77 4.90 5.22
CA LYS A 58 -7.48 4.41 5.74
C LYS A 58 -6.74 5.50 6.52
N PRO A 59 -6.02 5.15 7.62
CA PRO A 59 -5.24 6.12 8.37
C PRO A 59 -4.29 6.90 7.46
N ASP A 60 -4.20 8.22 7.63
CA ASP A 60 -3.25 9.05 6.89
C ASP A 60 -1.81 8.65 7.25
N ILE A 61 -1.50 8.51 8.54
CA ILE A 61 -0.28 7.89 9.04
C ILE A 61 -0.62 6.47 9.44
N GLY A 62 -0.25 5.50 8.61
CA GLY A 62 -0.58 4.09 8.77
C GLY A 62 0.61 3.17 8.51
N TRP A 63 0.40 1.86 8.66
CA TRP A 63 1.41 0.84 8.38
C TRP A 63 0.75 -0.50 8.06
N CYS A 64 1.29 -1.23 7.07
CA CYS A 64 0.92 -2.62 6.75
C CYS A 64 -0.60 -2.89 6.63
N GLY A 65 -1.40 -1.92 6.15
CA GLY A 65 -2.84 -2.07 5.98
C GLY A 65 -3.66 -2.00 7.28
N TYR A 66 -3.07 -1.64 8.42
CA TYR A 66 -3.83 -1.40 9.63
C TYR A 66 -4.84 -0.26 9.44
N GLY A 67 -6.07 -0.47 9.92
CA GLY A 67 -7.14 0.54 9.87
C GLY A 67 -7.73 0.77 8.48
N VAL A 68 -7.36 -0.02 7.47
CA VAL A 68 -7.98 0.08 6.14
C VAL A 68 -9.35 -0.57 6.18
N ARG A 69 -10.39 0.20 5.78
CA ARG A 69 -11.77 -0.29 5.70
C ARG A 69 -12.45 0.18 4.43
N ARG A 70 -13.26 -0.70 3.86
CA ARG A 70 -14.27 -0.32 2.89
C ARG A 70 -15.44 0.33 3.62
N VAL A 71 -15.96 1.40 3.05
CA VAL A 71 -17.17 2.11 3.52
C VAL A 71 -18.13 2.22 2.34
N ASP A 72 -19.39 1.85 2.59
CA ASP A 72 -20.42 1.75 1.57
C ASP A 72 -21.54 2.77 1.78
N SER A 73 -21.52 3.49 2.92
CA SER A 73 -22.57 4.46 3.30
C SER A 73 -22.00 5.60 4.18
N ASP A 74 -22.79 6.68 4.32
CA ASP A 74 -22.48 7.76 5.25
C ASP A 74 -22.46 7.26 6.72
N ALA A 75 -23.25 6.24 7.05
CA ALA A 75 -23.23 5.62 8.37
C ALA A 75 -21.93 4.89 8.64
N ASP A 76 -21.41 4.11 7.68
CA ASP A 76 -20.10 3.46 7.80
C ASP A 76 -18.98 4.48 7.92
N LEU A 77 -19.05 5.55 7.10
CA LEU A 77 -18.06 6.63 7.11
C LEU A 77 -18.05 7.36 8.46
N ALA A 78 -19.23 7.70 9.00
CA ALA A 78 -19.35 8.32 10.31
C ALA A 78 -18.84 7.39 11.42
N GLY A 79 -19.16 6.09 11.35
CA GLY A 79 -18.64 5.08 12.27
C GLY A 79 -17.11 4.96 12.23
N TYR A 80 -16.52 5.03 11.03
CA TYR A 80 -15.06 5.06 10.88
C TYR A 80 -14.46 6.34 11.46
N ALA A 81 -15.01 7.50 11.10
CA ALA A 81 -14.53 8.81 11.55
C ALA A 81 -14.56 8.95 13.09
N ALA A 82 -15.60 8.41 13.74
CA ALA A 82 -15.72 8.39 15.20
C ALA A 82 -14.60 7.60 15.90
N CYS A 83 -13.97 6.65 15.21
CA CYS A 83 -12.85 5.87 15.74
C CYS A 83 -11.48 6.53 15.47
N VAL A 84 -11.42 7.64 14.73
CA VAL A 84 -10.16 8.33 14.44
C VAL A 84 -9.66 9.05 15.68
N PRO A 85 -8.44 8.77 16.17
CA PRO A 85 -7.94 9.40 17.39
C PRO A 85 -7.79 10.90 17.23
N GLU A 86 -7.98 11.63 18.34
CA GLU A 86 -7.72 13.08 18.39
C GLU A 86 -6.31 13.41 17.88
N GLY A 87 -6.21 14.45 17.04
CA GLY A 87 -4.98 14.83 16.34
C GLY A 87 -4.60 13.89 15.19
N GLY A 88 -5.39 12.84 14.94
CA GLY A 88 -5.25 11.96 13.80
C GLY A 88 -5.97 12.48 12.55
N ALA A 89 -5.78 11.76 11.44
CA ALA A 89 -6.49 12.00 10.19
C ALA A 89 -6.56 10.70 9.39
N PHE A 90 -7.46 10.64 8.45
CA PHE A 90 -7.55 9.54 7.51
C PHE A 90 -7.73 10.03 6.08
N ILE A 91 -7.40 9.19 5.13
CA ILE A 91 -7.71 9.38 3.72
C ILE A 91 -9.00 8.63 3.41
N LEU A 92 -9.92 9.31 2.77
CA LEU A 92 -11.04 8.71 2.07
C LEU A 92 -10.70 8.66 0.59
N GLN A 93 -10.70 7.47 -0.01
CA GLN A 93 -10.21 7.25 -1.37
C GLN A 93 -11.21 6.43 -2.19
N ARG A 94 -11.35 6.75 -3.47
CA ARG A 94 -12.15 5.97 -4.41
C ARG A 94 -11.66 4.52 -4.43
N LEU A 95 -12.59 3.57 -4.25
CA LEU A 95 -12.30 2.15 -4.44
C LEU A 95 -12.03 1.89 -5.92
N ILE A 96 -10.83 1.41 -6.21
CA ILE A 96 -10.46 0.96 -7.56
C ILE A 96 -10.86 -0.51 -7.68
N ALA A 97 -11.83 -0.78 -8.56
CA ALA A 97 -12.40 -2.11 -8.74
C ALA A 97 -11.46 -3.09 -9.47
N ALA A 98 -10.37 -2.60 -10.07
CA ALA A 98 -9.37 -3.42 -10.74
C ALA A 98 -8.88 -4.55 -9.82
N PRO A 99 -8.86 -5.82 -10.30
CA PRO A 99 -8.70 -6.99 -9.42
C PRO A 99 -7.25 -7.24 -8.97
N ASN A 100 -6.29 -6.67 -9.67
CA ASN A 100 -4.87 -6.93 -9.45
C ASN A 100 -4.19 -5.77 -8.72
N GLU A 101 -3.17 -6.08 -7.93
CA GLU A 101 -2.38 -5.11 -7.18
C GLU A 101 -0.89 -5.41 -7.33
N ALA A 102 -0.07 -4.37 -7.46
CA ALA A 102 1.38 -4.48 -7.48
C ALA A 102 2.07 -3.35 -6.72
N GLY A 103 3.29 -3.64 -6.25
CA GLY A 103 4.24 -2.65 -5.79
C GLY A 103 5.31 -2.41 -6.86
N LEU A 104 5.51 -1.15 -7.23
CA LEU A 104 6.49 -0.70 -8.22
C LEU A 104 7.62 0.04 -7.51
N LEU A 105 8.81 -0.56 -7.41
CA LEU A 105 9.94 0.02 -6.70
C LEU A 105 10.77 0.90 -7.62
N TYR A 106 10.90 2.18 -7.26
CA TYR A 106 11.59 3.20 -8.04
C TYR A 106 12.77 3.80 -7.29
N VAL A 107 13.84 4.10 -8.01
CA VAL A 107 15.07 4.72 -7.47
C VAL A 107 15.60 5.75 -8.46
N ARG A 108 15.98 6.94 -7.97
CA ARG A 108 16.62 8.00 -8.77
C ARG A 108 17.78 8.62 -7.99
N GLN A 109 18.95 8.71 -8.60
CA GLN A 109 20.10 9.40 -8.01
C GLN A 109 19.85 10.93 -7.99
N PRO A 110 20.33 11.64 -6.97
CA PRO A 110 20.29 13.11 -6.95
C PRO A 110 20.95 13.70 -8.19
N GLY A 111 20.27 14.64 -8.83
CA GLY A 111 20.76 15.28 -10.07
C GLY A 111 20.61 14.44 -11.33
N ALA A 112 20.20 13.19 -11.25
CA ALA A 112 19.92 12.39 -12.45
C ALA A 112 18.63 12.85 -13.12
N PRO A 113 18.59 12.98 -14.46
CA PRO A 113 17.40 13.39 -15.20
C PRO A 113 16.29 12.32 -15.16
N SER A 114 16.66 11.04 -14.97
CA SER A 114 15.77 9.88 -14.98
C SER A 114 16.20 8.89 -13.90
N GLY A 115 15.25 8.12 -13.38
CA GLY A 115 15.51 7.08 -12.40
C GLY A 115 15.55 5.68 -12.99
N LYS A 116 15.19 4.69 -12.17
CA LYS A 116 15.05 3.28 -12.56
C LYS A 116 13.85 2.68 -11.85
N LEU A 117 12.99 2.00 -12.60
CA LEU A 117 12.02 1.06 -12.02
C LEU A 117 12.77 -0.25 -11.79
N THR A 118 12.98 -0.61 -10.51
CA THR A 118 13.85 -1.71 -10.14
C THR A 118 13.11 -3.00 -9.83
N ALA A 119 11.79 -2.92 -9.55
CA ALA A 119 10.96 -4.10 -9.33
C ALA A 119 9.49 -3.85 -9.66
N ILE A 120 8.83 -4.92 -10.11
CA ILE A 120 7.38 -5.10 -10.13
C ILE A 120 7.08 -6.32 -9.28
N THR A 121 6.33 -6.14 -8.20
CA THR A 121 5.90 -7.24 -7.35
C THR A 121 4.39 -7.32 -7.36
N LEU A 122 3.83 -8.39 -7.92
CA LEU A 122 2.40 -8.67 -7.83
C LEU A 122 2.03 -9.05 -6.39
N ARG A 123 0.89 -8.57 -5.94
CA ARG A 123 0.38 -8.82 -4.59
C ARG A 123 -0.93 -9.60 -4.70
N HIS A 124 -0.87 -10.88 -4.43
CA HIS A 124 -2.02 -11.78 -4.50
C HIS A 124 -2.76 -11.79 -3.17
N THR A 125 -3.98 -11.26 -3.18
CA THR A 125 -4.89 -11.33 -2.03
C THR A 125 -5.20 -12.78 -1.68
N PRO A 126 -5.22 -13.17 -0.39
CA PRO A 126 -5.58 -14.53 0.03
C PRO A 126 -6.97 -14.94 -0.45
N PHE A 127 -7.09 -16.13 -0.99
CA PHE A 127 -8.35 -16.71 -1.43
C PHE A 127 -8.37 -18.22 -1.23
N VAL A 128 -9.56 -18.80 -1.25
CA VAL A 128 -9.80 -20.24 -1.38
C VAL A 128 -10.62 -20.53 -2.64
N ILE A 129 -10.52 -21.75 -3.13
CA ILE A 129 -11.39 -22.25 -4.21
C ILE A 129 -12.39 -23.22 -3.58
N GLY A 130 -13.67 -22.99 -3.80
CA GLY A 130 -14.73 -23.84 -3.37
C GLY A 130 -14.66 -25.22 -4.02
N ASP A 131 -15.07 -26.24 -3.29
CA ASP A 131 -15.21 -27.63 -3.77
C ASP A 131 -16.66 -28.15 -3.69
N GLY A 132 -17.60 -27.25 -3.37
CA GLY A 132 -19.02 -27.59 -3.24
C GLY A 132 -19.37 -28.40 -1.98
N THR A 133 -18.39 -28.74 -1.12
CA THR A 133 -18.61 -29.66 0.02
C THR A 133 -18.10 -29.11 1.35
N ARG A 134 -16.95 -28.42 1.35
CA ARG A 134 -16.30 -27.90 2.55
C ARG A 134 -16.61 -26.42 2.74
N SER A 135 -16.81 -26.02 4.00
CA SER A 135 -16.93 -24.59 4.31
C SER A 135 -15.62 -23.83 4.09
N ILE A 136 -15.70 -22.51 3.92
CA ILE A 136 -14.51 -21.65 3.82
C ILE A 136 -13.58 -21.87 5.01
N ALA A 137 -14.11 -22.04 6.22
CA ALA A 137 -13.34 -22.33 7.42
C ALA A 137 -12.50 -23.61 7.28
N ILE A 138 -13.08 -24.69 6.73
CA ILE A 138 -12.38 -25.97 6.51
C ILE A 138 -11.32 -25.82 5.41
N LEU A 139 -11.64 -25.13 4.31
CA LEU A 139 -10.70 -24.87 3.21
C LEU A 139 -9.50 -24.06 3.70
N VAL A 140 -9.72 -23.01 4.51
CA VAL A 140 -8.66 -22.23 5.17
C VAL A 140 -7.81 -23.09 6.09
N GLY A 141 -8.45 -23.99 6.88
CA GLY A 141 -7.76 -24.90 7.79
C GLY A 141 -6.84 -25.91 7.09
N GLY A 142 -7.15 -26.25 5.84
CA GLY A 142 -6.36 -27.17 5.02
C GLY A 142 -5.10 -26.56 4.39
N GLU A 143 -4.95 -25.23 4.40
CA GLU A 143 -3.81 -24.51 3.82
C GLU A 143 -2.97 -23.86 4.95
N PRO A 144 -1.76 -24.35 5.26
CA PRO A 144 -0.99 -23.89 6.43
C PRO A 144 -0.79 -22.39 6.48
N ARG A 145 -0.54 -21.75 5.33
CA ARG A 145 -0.34 -20.30 5.24
C ARG A 145 -1.62 -19.52 5.58
N LEU A 146 -2.78 -20.00 5.14
CA LEU A 146 -4.07 -19.37 5.42
C LEU A 146 -4.54 -19.68 6.85
N HIS A 147 -4.30 -20.90 7.33
CA HIS A 147 -4.66 -21.32 8.68
C HIS A 147 -4.10 -20.42 9.77
N ALA A 148 -2.85 -19.96 9.61
CA ALA A 148 -2.21 -19.03 10.54
C ALA A 148 -2.99 -17.71 10.72
N HIS A 149 -3.88 -17.37 9.79
CA HIS A 149 -4.67 -16.12 9.79
C HIS A 149 -6.19 -16.38 9.90
N ALA A 150 -6.61 -17.60 10.20
CA ALA A 150 -8.01 -18.03 10.22
C ALA A 150 -8.92 -17.12 11.08
N ALA A 151 -8.44 -16.71 12.27
CA ALA A 151 -9.19 -15.81 13.14
C ALA A 151 -9.40 -14.41 12.51
N THR A 152 -8.41 -13.91 11.78
CA THR A 152 -8.49 -12.63 11.05
C THR A 152 -9.54 -12.70 9.94
N TYR A 153 -9.55 -13.80 9.17
CA TYR A 153 -10.53 -13.98 8.11
C TYR A 153 -11.96 -14.13 8.65
N ALA A 154 -12.13 -14.92 9.72
CA ALA A 154 -13.43 -15.07 10.38
C ALA A 154 -13.99 -13.74 10.89
N ALA A 155 -13.13 -12.88 11.44
CA ALA A 155 -13.52 -11.55 11.90
C ALA A 155 -13.85 -10.59 10.74
N SER A 156 -13.09 -10.65 9.64
CA SER A 156 -13.27 -9.79 8.45
C SER A 156 -14.54 -10.15 7.68
N MET A 157 -14.78 -11.45 7.44
CA MET A 157 -15.91 -11.94 6.65
C MET A 157 -17.22 -12.04 7.43
N GLY A 158 -17.13 -12.13 8.75
CA GLY A 158 -18.24 -12.48 9.62
C GLY A 158 -18.52 -14.00 9.66
N ARG A 159 -19.06 -14.46 10.79
CA ARG A 159 -19.22 -15.89 11.06
C ARG A 159 -20.05 -16.63 10.02
N THR A 160 -21.17 -16.03 9.56
CA THR A 160 -22.07 -16.66 8.60
C THR A 160 -21.37 -16.92 7.27
N GLU A 161 -20.69 -15.92 6.71
CA GLU A 161 -19.97 -16.10 5.45
C GLU A 161 -18.78 -17.03 5.61
N TYR A 162 -18.03 -16.97 6.70
CA TYR A 162 -16.88 -17.85 6.94
C TYR A 162 -17.25 -19.34 7.08
N LEU A 163 -18.49 -19.64 7.49
CA LEU A 163 -19.02 -21.00 7.58
C LEU A 163 -19.78 -21.45 6.33
N ARG A 164 -19.97 -20.57 5.33
CA ARG A 164 -20.61 -20.89 4.06
C ARG A 164 -19.80 -21.95 3.29
N ILE A 165 -20.51 -22.80 2.57
CA ILE A 165 -19.92 -23.74 1.61
C ILE A 165 -19.93 -23.06 0.24
N PRO A 166 -18.78 -22.68 -0.32
CA PRO A 166 -18.72 -22.10 -1.66
C PRO A 166 -18.95 -23.16 -2.73
N ALA A 167 -19.54 -22.75 -3.86
CA ALA A 167 -19.74 -23.63 -4.99
C ALA A 167 -18.40 -24.19 -5.53
N GLU A 168 -18.44 -25.32 -6.23
CA GLU A 168 -17.25 -25.87 -6.88
C GLU A 168 -16.69 -24.87 -7.90
N GLY A 169 -15.37 -24.61 -7.80
CA GLY A 169 -14.67 -23.64 -8.63
C GLY A 169 -14.87 -22.17 -8.21
N GLU A 170 -15.74 -21.88 -7.25
CA GLU A 170 -15.94 -20.51 -6.76
C GLU A 170 -14.68 -19.99 -6.07
N LYS A 171 -14.15 -18.84 -6.57
CA LYS A 171 -13.03 -18.15 -5.95
C LYS A 171 -13.54 -17.16 -4.88
N VAL A 172 -13.23 -17.43 -3.62
CA VAL A 172 -13.63 -16.61 -2.49
C VAL A 172 -12.41 -15.89 -1.91
N PHE A 173 -12.37 -14.55 -2.00
CA PHE A 173 -11.35 -13.76 -1.35
C PHE A 173 -11.61 -13.67 0.16
N LEU A 174 -10.58 -13.91 0.97
CA LEU A 174 -10.67 -13.95 2.43
C LEU A 174 -10.53 -12.58 3.09
N THR A 175 -10.06 -11.59 2.33
CA THR A 175 -9.82 -10.21 2.77
C THR A 175 -9.77 -9.28 1.57
N THR A 176 -9.88 -7.98 1.80
CA THR A 176 -9.72 -6.92 0.78
C THR A 176 -8.29 -6.40 0.68
N ILE A 177 -7.38 -6.84 1.57
CA ILE A 177 -6.03 -6.32 1.72
C ILE A 177 -5.01 -7.36 1.24
N ALA A 178 -4.11 -6.99 0.32
CA ALA A 178 -3.01 -7.84 -0.15
C ALA A 178 -1.74 -7.59 0.68
N SER A 179 -1.72 -8.01 1.95
CA SER A 179 -0.58 -7.87 2.86
C SER A 179 -0.07 -9.24 3.33
N LEU A 180 1.28 -9.41 3.41
CA LEU A 180 1.90 -10.60 4.00
C LEU A 180 1.43 -10.84 5.43
N ARG A 181 1.16 -9.78 6.19
CA ARG A 181 0.65 -9.85 7.56
C ARG A 181 -0.62 -10.69 7.69
N ILE A 182 -1.38 -10.82 6.62
CA ILE A 182 -2.64 -11.56 6.56
C ILE A 182 -2.64 -12.63 5.46
N GLY A 183 -1.47 -13.21 5.15
CA GLY A 183 -1.35 -14.37 4.28
C GLY A 183 -1.35 -14.08 2.77
N ALA A 184 -1.18 -12.85 2.32
CA ALA A 184 -0.96 -12.54 0.91
C ALA A 184 0.30 -13.26 0.37
N ARG A 185 0.33 -13.52 -0.93
CA ARG A 185 1.51 -14.03 -1.64
C ARG A 185 2.04 -12.93 -2.54
N TYR A 186 3.35 -12.77 -2.56
CA TYR A 186 4.03 -11.85 -3.47
C TYR A 186 4.73 -12.63 -4.57
N GLU A 187 4.79 -12.04 -5.76
CA GLU A 187 5.41 -12.64 -6.95
C GLU A 187 6.23 -11.58 -7.67
N ASP A 188 7.52 -11.85 -7.83
CA ASP A 188 8.43 -10.97 -8.56
C ASP A 188 8.29 -11.17 -10.07
N VAL A 189 7.83 -10.14 -10.76
CA VAL A 189 7.75 -10.11 -12.23
C VAL A 189 8.63 -9.01 -12.83
N SER A 190 9.66 -8.60 -12.13
CA SER A 190 10.55 -7.49 -12.52
C SER A 190 11.21 -7.68 -13.87
N ALA A 191 11.44 -8.94 -14.29
CA ALA A 191 11.96 -9.24 -15.63
C ALA A 191 11.04 -8.79 -16.79
N ARG A 192 9.77 -8.44 -16.47
CA ARG A 192 8.75 -7.99 -17.44
C ARG A 192 8.62 -6.47 -17.54
N ILE A 193 9.47 -5.69 -16.87
CA ILE A 193 9.45 -4.22 -16.97
C ILE A 193 9.58 -3.81 -18.43
N THR A 194 8.61 -3.02 -18.91
CA THR A 194 8.60 -2.46 -20.26
C THR A 194 9.10 -1.01 -20.26
N PRO A 195 9.64 -0.51 -21.39
CA PRO A 195 9.99 0.90 -21.52
C PRO A 195 8.78 1.83 -21.28
N ARG A 196 7.58 1.39 -21.66
CA ARG A 196 6.34 2.17 -21.52
C ARG A 196 5.93 2.35 -20.06
N LEU A 197 5.92 1.26 -19.28
CA LEU A 197 5.67 1.31 -17.85
C LEU A 197 6.74 2.15 -17.14
N PHE A 198 8.02 1.91 -17.44
CA PHE A 198 9.12 2.67 -16.87
C PHE A 198 8.96 4.17 -17.16
N ALA A 199 8.74 4.58 -18.41
CA ALA A 199 8.56 5.99 -18.76
C ALA A 199 7.39 6.65 -18.00
N ARG A 200 6.29 5.91 -17.79
CA ARG A 200 5.14 6.39 -17.04
C ARG A 200 5.50 6.64 -15.58
N ILE A 201 6.11 5.68 -14.91
CA ILE A 201 6.51 5.80 -13.50
C ILE A 201 7.60 6.86 -13.31
N ASP A 202 8.57 6.93 -14.22
CA ASP A 202 9.64 7.94 -14.16
C ASP A 202 9.08 9.36 -14.30
N ALA A 203 8.13 9.58 -15.20
CA ALA A 203 7.45 10.87 -15.35
C ALA A 203 6.64 11.25 -14.11
N ILE A 204 5.90 10.30 -13.51
CA ILE A 204 5.16 10.51 -12.27
C ILE A 204 6.11 10.84 -11.11
N ALA A 205 7.16 10.03 -10.90
CA ALA A 205 8.16 10.26 -9.88
C ALA A 205 8.92 11.58 -10.07
N GLY A 206 9.20 11.94 -11.34
CA GLY A 206 9.78 13.22 -11.72
C GLY A 206 8.93 14.42 -11.30
N SER A 207 7.61 14.30 -11.43
CA SER A 207 6.67 15.37 -11.03
C SER A 207 6.63 15.60 -9.51
N MET A 208 7.04 14.64 -8.70
CA MET A 208 7.12 14.76 -7.24
C MET A 208 8.34 15.56 -6.75
N GLY A 209 9.21 16.02 -7.67
CA GLY A 209 10.41 16.78 -7.34
C GLY A 209 11.50 15.90 -6.72
N ASP A 210 11.77 16.07 -5.42
CA ASP A 210 12.84 15.37 -4.70
C ASP A 210 12.46 13.95 -4.23
N PHE A 211 11.73 13.20 -5.06
CA PHE A 211 11.43 11.78 -4.82
C PHE A 211 12.55 10.91 -5.40
N HIS A 212 13.31 10.26 -4.54
CA HIS A 212 14.51 9.52 -4.92
C HIS A 212 14.46 8.02 -4.68
N TYR A 213 13.62 7.56 -3.76
CA TYR A 213 13.44 6.16 -3.44
C TYR A 213 12.05 5.92 -2.89
N GLY A 214 11.36 4.95 -3.43
CA GLY A 214 10.08 4.54 -2.86
C GLY A 214 9.34 3.53 -3.72
N ARG A 215 8.16 3.13 -3.22
CA ARG A 215 7.29 2.19 -3.88
C ARG A 215 5.94 2.82 -4.16
N PHE A 216 5.50 2.71 -5.41
CA PHE A 216 4.14 3.03 -5.81
C PHE A 216 3.31 1.74 -5.71
N ASP A 217 2.28 1.73 -4.88
CA ASP A 217 1.32 0.64 -4.81
C ASP A 217 0.17 0.99 -5.77
N VAL A 218 -0.11 0.09 -6.72
CA VAL A 218 -1.01 0.35 -7.85
C VAL A 218 -2.04 -0.76 -8.01
N ARG A 219 -3.23 -0.41 -8.54
CA ARG A 219 -4.23 -1.37 -9.02
C ARG A 219 -4.39 -1.29 -10.53
N PHE A 220 -4.67 -2.44 -11.17
CA PHE A 220 -4.72 -2.57 -12.62
C PHE A 220 -5.60 -3.77 -13.04
N ASP A 221 -6.16 -3.70 -14.25
CA ASP A 221 -7.10 -4.70 -14.75
C ASP A 221 -6.42 -6.00 -15.20
N SER A 222 -5.29 -5.88 -15.89
CA SER A 222 -4.50 -7.02 -16.35
C SER A 222 -3.01 -6.72 -16.31
N LEU A 223 -2.17 -7.75 -16.26
CA LEU A 223 -0.72 -7.55 -16.30
C LEU A 223 -0.30 -6.78 -17.58
N GLN A 224 -0.96 -7.02 -18.70
CA GLN A 224 -0.68 -6.28 -19.93
C GLN A 224 -1.02 -4.79 -19.77
N ALA A 225 -2.16 -4.43 -19.17
CA ALA A 225 -2.51 -3.05 -18.87
C ALA A 225 -1.44 -2.37 -18.00
N LEU A 226 -0.99 -3.04 -16.91
CA LEU A 226 0.13 -2.54 -16.11
C LEU A 226 1.39 -2.29 -16.94
N LEU A 227 1.80 -3.26 -17.78
CA LEU A 227 2.99 -3.16 -18.62
C LEU A 227 2.88 -2.04 -19.66
N ASP A 228 1.65 -1.72 -20.08
CA ASP A 228 1.34 -0.59 -20.98
C ASP A 228 1.26 0.76 -20.25
N GLY A 229 1.42 0.79 -18.91
CA GLY A 229 1.38 2.00 -18.11
C GLY A 229 -0.05 2.45 -17.78
N ASP A 230 -1.02 1.53 -17.81
CA ASP A 230 -2.41 1.73 -17.42
C ASP A 230 -2.67 1.09 -16.04
N PHE A 231 -2.76 1.95 -15.03
CA PHE A 231 -2.94 1.58 -13.62
C PHE A 231 -3.47 2.77 -12.81
N SER A 232 -3.91 2.51 -11.58
CA SER A 232 -4.27 3.54 -10.61
C SER A 232 -3.37 3.44 -9.38
N ILE A 233 -2.66 4.51 -9.03
CA ILE A 233 -1.88 4.62 -7.79
C ILE A 233 -2.84 4.74 -6.62
N ILE A 234 -2.70 3.85 -5.66
CA ILE A 234 -3.46 3.86 -4.42
C ILE A 234 -2.64 4.32 -3.22
N GLU A 235 -1.30 4.22 -3.29
CA GLU A 235 -0.39 4.63 -2.23
C GLU A 235 1.00 4.90 -2.79
N VAL A 236 1.72 5.85 -2.18
CA VAL A 236 3.15 6.06 -2.39
C VAL A 236 3.85 5.91 -1.05
N ASN A 237 4.90 5.11 -1.01
CA ASN A 237 5.70 4.81 0.18
C ASN A 237 7.14 5.26 -0.06
N GLY A 238 7.76 5.96 0.89
CA GLY A 238 9.12 6.46 0.81
C GLY A 238 10.19 5.43 1.21
N ALA A 239 11.23 5.88 1.88
CA ALA A 239 12.44 5.09 2.19
C ALA A 239 12.20 3.88 3.11
N GLY A 240 11.14 3.91 3.93
CA GLY A 240 10.72 2.79 4.77
C GLY A 240 10.04 1.66 4.01
N SER A 241 9.75 1.87 2.72
CA SER A 241 9.12 0.82 1.91
C SER A 241 10.04 -0.39 1.77
N GLU A 242 9.46 -1.57 1.98
CA GLU A 242 10.16 -2.82 1.77
C GLU A 242 10.30 -3.11 0.27
N ALA A 243 11.43 -3.70 -0.10
CA ALA A 243 11.65 -4.31 -1.42
C ALA A 243 10.93 -5.67 -1.45
N ILE A 244 9.61 -5.61 -1.64
CA ILE A 244 8.71 -6.75 -1.44
C ILE A 244 8.90 -7.89 -2.45
N GLN A 245 9.62 -7.68 -3.55
CA GLN A 245 10.01 -8.74 -4.48
C GLN A 245 10.87 -9.83 -3.79
N PHE A 246 11.58 -9.51 -2.72
CA PHE A 246 12.39 -10.49 -1.99
C PHE A 246 11.58 -11.38 -1.04
N TRP A 247 10.29 -11.16 -0.94
CA TRP A 247 9.33 -12.01 -0.24
C TRP A 247 8.62 -13.00 -1.18
N ASP A 248 9.05 -13.10 -2.44
CA ASP A 248 8.55 -14.12 -3.35
C ASP A 248 8.95 -15.52 -2.87
N PRO A 249 7.99 -16.43 -2.63
CA PRO A 249 8.28 -17.78 -2.17
C PRO A 249 9.03 -18.64 -3.20
N ALA A 250 9.12 -18.20 -4.46
CA ALA A 250 9.95 -18.86 -5.48
C ALA A 250 11.45 -18.59 -5.29
N LEU A 251 11.83 -17.58 -4.50
CA LEU A 251 13.22 -17.28 -4.22
C LEU A 251 13.80 -18.23 -3.15
N THR A 252 15.06 -18.62 -3.34
CA THR A 252 15.80 -19.26 -2.25
C THR A 252 16.11 -18.24 -1.15
N ILE A 253 16.20 -18.70 0.10
CA ILE A 253 16.53 -17.85 1.26
C ILE A 253 17.81 -17.05 1.00
N GLY A 254 18.85 -17.70 0.45
CA GLY A 254 20.11 -17.03 0.12
C GLY A 254 19.96 -15.93 -0.95
N ALA A 255 19.08 -16.12 -1.94
CA ALA A 255 18.79 -15.09 -2.95
C ALA A 255 18.04 -13.91 -2.32
N ALA A 256 17.04 -14.18 -1.48
CA ALA A 256 16.28 -13.15 -0.77
C ALA A 256 17.20 -12.29 0.12
N PHE A 257 18.06 -12.90 0.93
CA PHE A 257 19.03 -12.17 1.77
C PHE A 257 20.00 -11.33 0.96
N ARG A 258 20.59 -11.88 -0.11
CA ARG A 258 21.47 -11.09 -1.01
C ARG A 258 20.75 -9.87 -1.58
N GLY A 259 19.50 -10.03 -2.00
CA GLY A 259 18.67 -8.94 -2.51
C GLY A 259 18.41 -7.85 -1.46
N VAL A 260 18.07 -8.24 -0.23
CA VAL A 260 17.87 -7.32 0.88
C VAL A 260 19.16 -6.55 1.19
N PHE A 261 20.32 -7.22 1.24
CA PHE A 261 21.59 -6.54 1.45
C PHE A 261 21.94 -5.58 0.31
N ALA A 262 21.76 -5.99 -0.94
CA ALA A 262 21.97 -5.11 -2.09
C ALA A 262 21.10 -3.86 -2.03
N LYS A 263 19.82 -4.02 -1.66
CA LYS A 263 18.89 -2.89 -1.42
C LYS A 263 19.39 -1.97 -0.31
N GLN A 264 19.90 -2.52 0.81
CA GLN A 264 20.43 -1.70 1.89
C GLN A 264 21.67 -0.91 1.44
N CYS A 265 22.61 -1.53 0.73
CA CYS A 265 23.75 -0.83 0.15
C CYS A 265 23.30 0.34 -0.76
N GLN A 266 22.34 0.09 -1.65
CA GLN A 266 21.77 1.12 -2.52
C GLN A 266 21.18 2.29 -1.72
N ILE A 267 20.45 2.02 -0.62
CA ILE A 267 19.90 3.07 0.26
C ILE A 267 21.01 3.87 0.93
N PHE A 268 22.09 3.24 1.40
CA PHE A 268 23.23 3.94 1.99
C PHE A 268 23.97 4.81 0.96
N GLU A 269 24.20 4.29 -0.23
CA GLU A 269 24.79 5.06 -1.35
C GLU A 269 23.96 6.27 -1.71
N LEU A 270 22.65 6.09 -1.86
CA LEU A 270 21.71 7.16 -2.13
C LEU A 270 21.69 8.20 -1.00
N GLY A 271 21.65 7.73 0.26
CA GLY A 271 21.71 8.61 1.44
C GLY A 271 23.00 9.44 1.48
N SER A 272 24.13 8.82 1.13
CA SER A 272 25.42 9.50 1.02
C SER A 272 25.44 10.53 -0.11
N ALA A 273 24.86 10.20 -1.25
CA ALA A 273 24.72 11.13 -2.38
C ALA A 273 23.84 12.34 -2.02
N MET A 274 22.73 12.12 -1.32
CA MET A 274 21.85 13.18 -0.84
C MET A 274 22.58 14.12 0.15
N ARG A 275 23.41 13.57 1.04
CA ARG A 275 24.21 14.40 1.95
C ARG A 275 25.24 15.26 1.20
N ARG A 276 25.90 14.70 0.18
CA ARG A 276 26.82 15.48 -0.69
C ARG A 276 26.09 16.57 -1.46
N ALA A 277 24.81 16.34 -1.83
CA ALA A 277 23.94 17.35 -2.44
C ALA A 277 23.41 18.41 -1.45
N GLY A 278 23.83 18.39 -0.18
CA GLY A 278 23.49 19.39 0.83
C GLY A 278 22.25 19.06 1.68
N HIS A 279 21.59 17.93 1.48
CA HIS A 279 20.44 17.56 2.29
C HIS A 279 20.87 17.09 3.68
N ARG A 280 20.21 17.62 4.71
CA ARG A 280 20.46 17.22 6.10
C ARG A 280 19.66 15.96 6.45
N PRO A 281 20.26 14.98 7.13
CA PRO A 281 19.53 13.81 7.60
C PRO A 281 18.56 14.19 8.72
N THR A 282 17.46 13.45 8.83
CA THR A 282 16.59 13.50 10.00
C THR A 282 17.37 13.05 11.23
N GLY A 283 17.42 13.86 12.28
CA GLY A 283 18.11 13.50 13.52
C GLY A 283 17.39 12.34 14.24
N ALA A 284 18.13 11.57 15.04
CA ALA A 284 17.60 10.41 15.76
C ALA A 284 16.41 10.75 16.66
N ILE A 285 16.41 11.91 17.31
CA ILE A 285 15.30 12.37 18.17
C ILE A 285 14.04 12.62 17.34
N ALA A 286 14.15 13.28 16.18
CA ALA A 286 13.02 13.54 15.30
C ALA A 286 12.43 12.23 14.73
N LEU A 287 13.31 11.30 14.35
CA LEU A 287 12.90 9.97 13.90
C LEU A 287 12.17 9.21 15.01
N ALA A 288 12.71 9.20 16.23
CA ALA A 288 12.07 8.54 17.37
C ALA A 288 10.69 9.15 17.70
N ARG A 289 10.56 10.48 17.66
CA ARG A 289 9.27 11.16 17.86
C ARG A 289 8.25 10.79 16.78
N ALA A 290 8.65 10.79 15.51
CA ALA A 290 7.78 10.39 14.39
C ALA A 290 7.32 8.93 14.56
N TRP A 291 8.23 8.01 14.91
CA TRP A 291 7.92 6.60 15.17
C TRP A 291 6.96 6.42 16.35
N LEU A 292 7.21 7.09 17.50
CA LEU A 292 6.34 7.03 18.67
C LEU A 292 4.93 7.57 18.36
N ARG A 293 4.85 8.69 17.60
CA ARG A 293 3.57 9.23 17.13
C ARG A 293 2.83 8.21 16.27
N GLN A 294 3.49 7.61 15.30
CA GLN A 294 2.91 6.58 14.45
C GLN A 294 2.39 5.39 15.28
N GLN A 295 3.18 4.86 16.23
CA GLN A 295 2.75 3.76 17.09
C GLN A 295 1.55 4.13 17.97
N SER A 296 1.53 5.34 18.53
CA SER A 296 0.40 5.85 19.32
C SER A 296 -0.89 5.95 18.50
N LEU A 297 -0.81 6.41 17.25
CA LEU A 297 -1.94 6.48 16.35
C LEU A 297 -2.45 5.10 15.96
N LEU A 298 -1.56 4.20 15.53
CA LEU A 298 -1.92 2.85 15.05
C LEU A 298 -2.69 2.03 16.10
N ARG A 299 -2.36 2.17 17.39
CA ARG A 299 -3.05 1.46 18.48
C ARG A 299 -4.50 1.90 18.67
N ARG A 300 -4.88 3.07 18.18
CA ARG A 300 -6.17 3.70 18.41
C ARG A 300 -7.09 3.69 17.20
N TYR A 301 -6.55 3.44 15.99
CA TYR A 301 -7.37 3.30 14.80
C TYR A 301 -8.22 2.02 14.83
N PRO A 302 -9.37 2.00 14.12
CA PRO A 302 -10.18 0.80 14.04
C PRO A 302 -9.42 -0.35 13.38
N GLY A 303 -9.83 -1.59 13.67
CA GLY A 303 -9.31 -2.76 12.97
C GLY A 303 -9.61 -2.70 11.46
N SER A 304 -8.80 -3.36 10.64
CA SER A 304 -9.05 -3.55 9.21
C SER A 304 -10.19 -4.55 8.97
N ASN A 305 -10.91 -4.41 7.86
CA ASN A 305 -11.90 -5.39 7.40
C ASN A 305 -11.55 -5.96 6.02
#